data_4a9eb42423b0207dc8e23d7033d78691
#
_entry.id   4a9eb42423b0207dc8e23d7033d78691
#
_cell.length_a   1.000
_cell.length_b   1.000
_cell.length_c   1.000
_cell.angle_alpha   90.00
_cell.angle_beta   90.00
_cell.angle_gamma   90.00
#
_symmetry.space_group_name_H-M   'P 1'
#
loop_
_entity.id
_entity.type
_entity.pdbx_description
1 polymer ?
#
loop_
_entity_poly.entity_id
_entity_poly.type
_entity_poly.pdbx_seq_one_letter_code
_entity_poly.pdbx_strand_id
1 'polypeptide(L)' 'MRKLKIKGVYRHYKGDLYIVEDIIYHSETTEKMVAYRALYCDNKLWCRPYDMFMDEVNKNGQKYRFELQEIKSVND' A
#
# COMPACT_ATOMS: atom_id res chain seq x y z
N MET A 1 2.42 16.68 -1.18
CA MET A 1 2.80 15.51 -0.36
C MET A 1 1.73 14.44 -0.44
N ARG A 2 2.16 13.19 -0.62
CA ARG A 2 1.21 12.08 -0.69
C ARG A 2 0.65 11.77 0.69
N LYS A 3 -0.64 11.43 0.72
CA LYS A 3 -1.27 10.91 1.93
C LYS A 3 -1.61 9.44 1.74
N LEU A 4 -1.32 8.64 2.74
CA LEU A 4 -1.72 7.23 2.74
C LEU A 4 -3.23 7.14 3.02
N LYS A 5 -3.93 6.39 2.17
CA LYS A 5 -5.37 6.18 2.36
C LYS A 5 -5.60 4.84 3.04
N ILE A 6 -6.03 4.88 4.30
CA ILE A 6 -6.42 3.67 5.03
C ILE A 6 -7.61 3.03 4.31
N LYS A 7 -7.57 1.72 4.14
CA LYS A 7 -8.55 0.93 3.37
C LYS A 7 -8.52 1.22 1.87
N GLY A 8 -7.54 1.98 1.41
CA GLY A 8 -7.32 2.17 -0.02
C GLY A 8 -6.69 0.94 -0.66
N VAL A 9 -7.04 0.69 -1.92
CA VAL A 9 -6.44 -0.38 -2.71
C VAL A 9 -5.25 0.21 -3.46
N TYR A 10 -4.09 -0.42 -3.34
CA TYR A 10 -2.85 0.04 -3.97
C TYR A 10 -2.30 -1.04 -4.89
N ARG A 11 -1.75 -0.61 -6.02
CA ARG A 11 -1.04 -1.50 -6.95
C ARG A 11 0.45 -1.38 -6.69
N HIS A 12 1.10 -2.51 -6.42
CA HIS A 12 2.56 -2.58 -6.40
C HIS A 12 3.08 -2.50 -7.84
N TYR A 13 4.26 -1.90 -8.03
CA TYR A 13 4.79 -1.72 -9.39
C TYR A 13 4.99 -3.04 -10.14
N LYS A 14 5.05 -4.15 -9.44
CA LYS A 14 5.11 -5.48 -10.07
C LYS A 14 3.75 -6.01 -10.49
N GLY A 15 2.66 -5.30 -10.18
CA GLY A 15 1.33 -5.59 -10.68
C GLY A 15 0.31 -6.09 -9.67
N ASP A 16 0.75 -6.57 -8.52
CA ASP A 16 -0.16 -7.12 -7.52
C ASP A 16 -0.91 -6.02 -6.76
N LEU A 17 -2.12 -6.34 -6.33
CA LEU A 17 -2.98 -5.41 -5.59
C LEU A 17 -3.00 -5.74 -4.11
N TYR A 18 -3.06 -4.69 -3.30
CA TYR A 18 -3.10 -4.77 -1.84
C TYR A 18 -4.08 -3.75 -1.29
N ILE A 19 -4.64 -4.05 -0.12
CA ILE A 19 -5.44 -3.06 0.61
C ILE A 19 -4.68 -2.66 1.87
N VAL A 20 -4.59 -1.33 2.11
CA VAL A 20 -3.95 -0.83 3.32
C VAL A 20 -4.89 -1.01 4.50
N GLU A 21 -4.45 -1.74 5.52
CA GLU A 21 -5.26 -1.99 6.70
C GLU A 21 -5.10 -0.90 7.74
N ASP A 22 -3.86 -0.49 8.02
CA ASP A 22 -3.62 0.53 9.05
C ASP A 22 -2.17 0.97 9.04
N ILE A 23 -1.90 2.03 9.80
CA ILE A 23 -0.56 2.43 10.17
C ILE A 23 -0.28 1.81 11.54
N ILE A 24 0.84 1.11 11.67
CA ILE A 24 1.22 0.44 12.90
C ILE A 24 2.63 0.86 13.30
N TYR A 25 3.03 0.55 14.52
CA TYR A 25 4.35 0.91 15.04
C TYR A 25 5.05 -0.33 15.57
N HIS A 26 6.34 -0.44 15.24
CA HIS A 26 7.16 -1.52 15.77
C HIS A 26 7.29 -1.34 17.28
N SER A 27 6.99 -2.39 18.06
CA SER A 27 6.91 -2.26 19.51
C SER A 27 8.24 -1.94 20.17
N GLU A 28 9.36 -2.33 19.56
CA GLU A 28 10.69 -2.11 20.14
C GLU A 28 11.34 -0.83 19.63
N THR A 29 11.23 -0.56 18.33
CA THR A 29 11.92 0.58 17.72
C THR A 29 11.03 1.80 17.56
N THR A 30 9.72 1.64 17.71
CA THR A 30 8.69 2.64 17.43
C THR A 30 8.68 3.09 15.97
N GLU A 31 9.28 2.33 15.08
CA GLU A 31 9.28 2.64 13.66
C GLU A 31 7.85 2.60 13.11
N LYS A 32 7.49 3.64 12.36
CA LYS A 32 6.18 3.76 11.71
C LYS A 32 6.12 2.83 10.51
N MET A 33 5.09 1.99 10.45
CA MET A 33 4.96 0.97 9.41
C MET A 33 3.55 1.00 8.82
N VAL A 34 3.42 0.45 7.62
CA VAL A 34 2.12 0.25 6.98
C VAL A 34 1.80 -1.23 7.01
N ALA A 35 0.62 -1.57 7.54
CA ALA A 35 0.08 -2.93 7.45
C ALA A 35 -0.82 -3.00 6.23
N TYR A 36 -0.57 -3.96 5.34
CA TYR A 36 -1.33 -4.08 4.11
C TYR A 36 -1.56 -5.54 3.77
N ARG A 37 -2.73 -5.82 3.20
CA ARG A 37 -3.16 -7.20 2.93
C ARG A 37 -3.16 -7.46 1.43
N ALA A 38 -2.58 -8.58 1.04
CA ALA A 38 -2.59 -9.02 -0.34
C ALA A 38 -4.01 -9.35 -0.79
N LEU A 39 -4.39 -8.88 -1.98
CA LEU A 39 -5.67 -9.20 -2.59
C LEU A 39 -5.51 -10.33 -3.60
N TYR A 40 -4.66 -11.30 -3.26
CA TYR A 40 -4.40 -12.48 -4.08
C TYR A 40 -3.97 -13.64 -3.18
N CYS A 41 -3.98 -14.84 -3.72
CA CYS A 41 -3.63 -16.07 -3.00
C CYS A 41 -4.37 -16.18 -1.66
N ASP A 42 -3.64 -16.38 -0.57
CA ASP A 42 -4.22 -16.59 0.75
C ASP A 42 -4.40 -15.30 1.56
N ASN A 43 -4.33 -14.15 0.90
CA ASN A 43 -4.57 -12.84 1.51
C ASN A 43 -3.68 -12.57 2.72
N LYS A 44 -2.39 -12.83 2.58
CA LYS A 44 -1.45 -12.58 3.67
C LYS A 44 -1.41 -11.11 4.05
N LEU A 45 -1.25 -10.87 5.35
CA LEU A 45 -1.05 -9.53 5.87
C LEU A 45 0.44 -9.27 6.00
N TRP A 46 0.89 -8.18 5.40
CA TRP A 46 2.29 -7.79 5.38
C TRP A 46 2.46 -6.45 6.09
N CYS A 47 3.69 -6.12 6.46
CA CYS A 47 4.00 -4.77 6.90
C CYS A 47 5.32 -4.32 6.27
N ARG A 48 5.48 -3.01 6.13
CA ARG A 48 6.65 -2.40 5.52
C ARG A 48 6.84 -1.02 6.15
N PRO A 49 8.10 -0.59 6.35
CA PRO A 49 8.30 0.78 6.84
C PRO A 49 7.55 1.80 6.00
N TYR A 50 6.97 2.79 6.67
CA TYR A 50 6.10 3.79 6.03
C TYR A 50 6.79 4.44 4.83
N ASP A 51 8.05 4.88 5.00
CA ASP A 51 8.77 5.56 3.94
C ASP A 51 9.02 4.66 2.74
N MET A 52 9.24 3.38 2.97
CA MET A 52 9.42 2.42 1.87
C MET A 52 8.11 2.15 1.15
N PHE A 53 6.99 2.13 1.87
CA PHE A 53 5.68 1.96 1.24
C PHE A 53 5.36 3.15 0.33
N MET A 54 5.74 4.34 0.74
CA MET A 54 5.40 5.58 0.05
C MET A 54 6.45 6.05 -0.95
N ASP A 55 7.56 5.32 -1.11
CA ASP A 55 8.68 5.82 -1.90
C ASP A 55 8.44 5.77 -3.41
N GLU A 56 9.31 6.47 -4.15
CA GLU A 56 9.31 6.46 -5.61
C GLU A 56 10.22 5.35 -6.11
N VAL A 57 9.78 4.65 -7.14
CA VAL A 57 10.59 3.62 -7.79
C VAL A 57 10.76 3.90 -9.29
N ASN A 58 9.82 4.57 -9.93
CA ASN A 58 9.85 4.91 -11.36
C ASN A 58 10.09 3.66 -12.21
N LYS A 59 9.27 2.63 -12.02
CA LYS A 59 9.38 1.35 -12.72
C LYS A 59 8.02 0.90 -13.24
N ASN A 60 8.04 0.18 -14.35
CA ASN A 60 6.85 -0.46 -14.93
C ASN A 60 5.69 0.50 -15.12
N GLY A 61 5.98 1.74 -15.49
CA GLY A 61 4.95 2.74 -15.72
C GLY A 61 4.40 3.37 -14.45
N GLN A 62 4.91 3.03 -13.30
CA GLN A 62 4.51 3.64 -12.02
C GLN A 62 5.63 4.50 -11.46
N LYS A 63 5.24 5.67 -10.94
CA LYS A 63 6.17 6.55 -10.24
C LYS A 63 6.49 6.00 -8.86
N TYR A 64 5.49 5.55 -8.14
CA TYR A 64 5.62 5.09 -6.76
C TYR A 64 5.60 3.57 -6.68
N ARG A 65 6.24 3.04 -5.63
CA ARG A 65 6.23 1.60 -5.35
C ARG A 65 4.81 1.06 -5.23
N PHE A 66 3.96 1.82 -4.55
CA PHE A 66 2.53 1.52 -4.42
C PHE A 66 1.72 2.73 -4.86
N GLU A 67 0.80 2.53 -5.78
CA GLU A 67 -0.07 3.61 -6.27
C GLU A 67 -1.52 3.31 -5.99
N LEU A 68 -2.22 4.31 -5.45
CA LEU A 68 -3.63 4.20 -5.13
C LEU A 68 -4.45 3.95 -6.39
N GLN A 69 -5.30 2.95 -6.34
CA GLN A 69 -6.24 2.62 -7.41
C GLN A 69 -7.60 3.16 -7.02
N GLU A 70 -8.13 4.06 -7.82
CA GLU A 70 -9.46 4.57 -7.58
C GLU A 70 -10.47 3.75 -8.35
N ILE A 71 -11.41 3.17 -7.61
CA ILE A 71 -12.46 2.37 -8.19
C ILE A 71 -13.75 3.15 -8.04
N LYS A 72 -14.36 3.51 -9.19
CA LYS A 72 -15.61 4.25 -9.18
C LYS A 72 -16.75 3.29 -9.50
N SER A 73 -17.83 3.43 -8.73
CA SER A 73 -19.05 2.70 -9.01
C SER A 73 -19.68 3.22 -10.30
N VAL A 74 -20.13 2.32 -11.15
CA VAL A 74 -20.81 2.71 -12.41
C VAL A 74 -22.23 3.20 -12.17
N ASN A 75 -22.74 3.02 -10.96
CA ASN A 75 -24.11 3.38 -10.60
C ASN A 75 -24.19 4.66 -9.77
N ASP A 76 -23.10 5.33 -9.60
CA ASP A 76 -23.07 6.57 -8.82
C ASP A 76 -23.53 7.75 -9.65
#